data_0787f28b67aa421145b2fbfaf1d7e048
#
_entry.id   0787f28b67aa421145b2fbfaf1d7e048
#
_cell.length_a   1.000
_cell.length_b   1.000
_cell.length_c   1.000
_cell.angle_alpha   90.00
_cell.angle_beta   90.00
_cell.angle_gamma   90.00
#
_symmetry.space_group_name_H-M   'P 1'
#
loop_
_entity.id
_entity.type
_entity.pdbx_description
1 polymer ?
#
loop_
_entity_poly.entity_id
_entity_poly.type
_entity_poly.pdbx_seq_one_letter_code
_entity_poly.pdbx_strand_id
1 'polypeptide(L)'
;MEPEVLENYRKAGRILAEVLRDACPRVQMGTPLLEVAEFVEDSIRSRGAEPAFPCNISLDRAAAHYTPSPKDESRFGENMVKLDVGVHVNGYVADAAVTVDLSGHPDLVEASKAALEAALELIGPGVRTGQIGAAIEKAITGYGYKPVSNLTGHGLQRYEAHAEPAVPNRAMEKGAILKPGDVVAIEPFATNGSGRISEAPTSEIYGFSVPRPVRLPRARSLMKEIQERYKTLPFARRWLTGERTEFALQQLLKAGAVHRYPVLWEVEGALVSQAEATVVILEEGIEVITRQE
;
A
#
# COMPACT_ATOMS: atom_id res chain seq x y z
N MET A 1 12.00 13.03 16.62
CA MET A 1 11.38 13.58 15.37
C MET A 1 11.07 15.07 15.57
N GLU A 2 11.35 15.93 14.57
CA GLU A 2 11.01 17.34 14.64
C GLU A 2 9.49 17.55 14.64
N PRO A 3 8.94 18.52 15.40
CA PRO A 3 7.48 18.70 15.52
C PRO A 3 6.75 18.93 14.19
N GLU A 4 7.35 19.67 13.27
CA GLU A 4 6.78 19.92 11.93
C GLU A 4 6.70 18.62 11.09
N VAL A 5 7.71 17.76 11.22
CA VAL A 5 7.73 16.45 10.53
C VAL A 5 6.60 15.56 11.04
N LEU A 6 6.43 15.49 12.37
CA LEU A 6 5.35 14.72 12.99
C LEU A 6 3.97 15.24 12.57
N GLU A 7 3.79 16.57 12.52
CA GLU A 7 2.50 17.14 12.09
C GLU A 7 2.18 16.85 10.62
N ASN A 8 3.19 16.77 9.71
CA ASN A 8 2.97 16.34 8.34
C ASN A 8 2.48 14.88 8.28
N TYR A 9 3.07 13.97 9.05
CA TYR A 9 2.62 12.58 9.17
C TYR A 9 1.18 12.49 9.71
N ARG A 10 0.89 13.20 10.80
CA ARG A 10 -0.45 13.26 11.38
C ARG A 10 -1.50 13.78 10.41
N LYS A 11 -1.17 14.84 9.67
CA LYS A 11 -2.06 15.39 8.65
C LYS A 11 -2.30 14.39 7.52
N ALA A 12 -1.26 13.71 7.05
CA ALA A 12 -1.41 12.65 6.03
C ALA A 12 -2.30 11.52 6.55
N GLY A 13 -2.08 11.06 7.78
CA GLY A 13 -2.88 10.00 8.41
C GLY A 13 -4.35 10.38 8.59
N ARG A 14 -4.66 11.58 9.09
CA ARG A 14 -6.05 12.06 9.22
C ARG A 14 -6.77 12.09 7.87
N ILE A 15 -6.12 12.65 6.84
CA ILE A 15 -6.70 12.70 5.48
C ILE A 15 -6.95 11.29 4.96
N LEU A 16 -6.01 10.38 5.16
CA LEU A 16 -6.14 8.98 4.75
C LEU A 16 -7.31 8.27 5.44
N ALA A 17 -7.44 8.43 6.76
CA ALA A 17 -8.55 7.85 7.53
C ALA A 17 -9.92 8.36 7.03
N GLU A 18 -10.05 9.67 6.77
CA GLU A 18 -11.26 10.27 6.20
C GLU A 18 -11.56 9.72 4.80
N VAL A 19 -10.55 9.62 3.93
CA VAL A 19 -10.71 9.13 2.56
C VAL A 19 -11.14 7.67 2.55
N LEU A 20 -10.54 6.80 3.36
CA LEU A 20 -10.95 5.39 3.48
C LEU A 20 -12.38 5.26 4.00
N ARG A 21 -12.77 6.05 5.03
CA ARG A 21 -14.14 6.08 5.54
C ARG A 21 -15.15 6.44 4.44
N ASP A 22 -14.83 7.43 3.59
CA ASP A 22 -15.71 7.91 2.53
C ASP A 22 -15.71 6.98 1.29
N ALA A 23 -14.62 6.21 1.08
CA ALA A 23 -14.46 5.30 -0.05
C ALA A 23 -15.06 3.90 0.20
N CYS A 24 -14.93 3.34 1.41
CA CYS A 24 -15.44 2.00 1.71
C CYS A 24 -16.91 1.78 1.33
N PRO A 25 -17.86 2.71 1.60
CA PRO A 25 -19.25 2.53 1.19
C PRO A 25 -19.47 2.52 -0.32
N ARG A 26 -18.49 2.93 -1.14
CA ARG A 26 -18.55 2.90 -2.60
C ARG A 26 -18.13 1.57 -3.19
N VAL A 27 -17.47 0.73 -2.41
CA VAL A 27 -17.12 -0.66 -2.78
C VAL A 27 -18.39 -1.50 -2.70
N GLN A 28 -19.16 -1.52 -3.78
CA GLN A 28 -20.43 -2.23 -3.89
C GLN A 28 -20.47 -3.01 -5.20
N MET A 29 -21.20 -4.13 -5.21
CA MET A 29 -21.39 -4.93 -6.41
C MET A 29 -21.91 -4.06 -7.57
N GLY A 30 -21.30 -4.20 -8.74
CA GLY A 30 -21.61 -3.45 -9.94
C GLY A 30 -20.92 -2.09 -10.08
N THR A 31 -20.33 -1.51 -9.03
CA THR A 31 -19.56 -0.25 -9.13
C THR A 31 -18.25 -0.52 -9.90
N PRO A 32 -17.87 0.36 -10.85
CA PRO A 32 -16.59 0.26 -11.54
C PRO A 32 -15.41 0.47 -10.58
N LEU A 33 -14.34 -0.35 -10.70
CA LEU A 33 -13.14 -0.19 -9.88
C LEU A 33 -12.46 1.17 -10.14
N LEU A 34 -12.43 1.60 -11.41
CA LEU A 34 -11.82 2.87 -11.80
C LEU A 34 -12.51 4.07 -11.13
N GLU A 35 -13.84 4.05 -11.01
CA GLU A 35 -14.62 5.10 -10.33
C GLU A 35 -14.20 5.27 -8.87
N VAL A 36 -13.99 4.15 -8.16
CA VAL A 36 -13.54 4.17 -6.76
C VAL A 36 -12.10 4.65 -6.64
N ALA A 37 -11.22 4.20 -7.54
CA ALA A 37 -9.83 4.64 -7.54
C ALA A 37 -9.70 6.15 -7.79
N GLU A 38 -10.42 6.68 -8.77
CA GLU A 38 -10.45 8.12 -9.08
C GLU A 38 -11.06 8.92 -7.93
N PHE A 39 -12.16 8.43 -7.35
CA PHE A 39 -12.78 9.08 -6.17
C PHE A 39 -11.78 9.20 -5.01
N VAL A 40 -11.04 8.13 -4.69
CA VAL A 40 -10.02 8.14 -3.61
C VAL A 40 -8.95 9.18 -3.90
N GLU A 41 -8.36 9.14 -5.09
CA GLU A 41 -7.25 10.02 -5.48
C GLU A 41 -7.68 11.49 -5.55
N ASP A 42 -8.86 11.79 -6.05
CA ASP A 42 -9.41 13.16 -6.10
C ASP A 42 -9.81 13.65 -4.71
N SER A 43 -10.31 12.75 -3.85
CA SER A 43 -10.61 13.06 -2.45
C SER A 43 -9.35 13.45 -1.67
N ILE A 44 -8.22 12.77 -1.89
CA ILE A 44 -6.93 13.13 -1.31
C ILE A 44 -6.52 14.54 -1.77
N ARG A 45 -6.54 14.81 -3.08
CA ARG A 45 -6.14 16.09 -3.64
C ARG A 45 -7.02 17.24 -3.16
N SER A 46 -8.34 17.03 -3.09
CA SER A 46 -9.30 18.04 -2.62
C SER A 46 -9.08 18.45 -1.15
N ARG A 47 -8.45 17.58 -0.35
CA ARG A 47 -8.07 17.84 1.06
C ARG A 47 -6.68 18.47 1.21
N GLY A 48 -6.02 18.83 0.09
CA GLY A 48 -4.71 19.50 0.09
C GLY A 48 -3.55 18.57 0.43
N ALA A 49 -3.65 17.31 0.05
CA ALA A 49 -2.59 16.31 0.07
C ALA A 49 -2.41 15.69 -1.34
N GLU A 50 -1.45 14.79 -1.51
CA GLU A 50 -1.26 14.05 -2.75
C GLU A 50 -1.24 12.54 -2.46
N PRO A 51 -1.68 11.69 -3.41
CA PRO A 51 -1.50 10.26 -3.31
C PRO A 51 -0.01 9.90 -3.21
N ALA A 52 0.37 9.10 -2.21
CA ALA A 52 1.74 8.59 -2.08
C ALA A 52 2.02 7.47 -3.09
N PHE A 53 0.98 6.76 -3.49
CA PHE A 53 0.96 5.79 -4.58
C PHE A 53 -0.47 5.68 -5.14
N PRO A 54 -0.67 5.03 -6.31
CA PRO A 54 -2.01 4.85 -6.87
C PRO A 54 -2.90 4.05 -5.93
N CYS A 55 -4.16 4.43 -5.80
CA CYS A 55 -5.14 3.63 -5.06
C CYS A 55 -5.11 2.19 -5.56
N ASN A 56 -4.70 1.24 -4.71
CA ASN A 56 -4.72 -0.18 -5.00
C ASN A 56 -6.11 -0.75 -4.67
N ILE A 57 -6.70 -1.48 -5.63
CA ILE A 57 -7.98 -2.17 -5.46
C ILE A 57 -7.78 -3.63 -5.84
N SER A 58 -7.17 -4.39 -4.95
CA SER A 58 -6.82 -5.79 -5.19
C SER A 58 -7.96 -6.74 -4.87
N LEU A 59 -8.36 -7.58 -5.84
CA LEU A 59 -9.48 -8.51 -5.72
C LEU A 59 -9.00 -9.94 -5.45
N ASP A 60 -9.70 -10.64 -4.57
CA ASP A 60 -9.55 -12.07 -4.31
C ASP A 60 -8.09 -12.48 -4.07
N ARG A 61 -7.50 -13.27 -4.97
CA ARG A 61 -6.11 -13.72 -4.88
C ARG A 61 -5.06 -12.63 -5.14
N ALA A 62 -5.44 -11.50 -5.72
CA ALA A 62 -4.53 -10.37 -5.83
C ALA A 62 -4.32 -9.79 -4.42
N ALA A 63 -3.14 -9.97 -3.86
CA ALA A 63 -2.82 -9.46 -2.53
C ALA A 63 -2.60 -7.94 -2.55
N ALA A 64 -1.82 -7.43 -3.51
CA ALA A 64 -1.44 -6.02 -3.60
C ALA A 64 -1.10 -5.60 -5.04
N HIS A 65 -0.86 -4.29 -5.22
CA HIS A 65 -0.36 -3.63 -6.44
C HIS A 65 -1.29 -3.69 -7.65
N TYR A 66 -2.57 -4.03 -7.46
CA TYR A 66 -3.53 -3.85 -8.55
C TYR A 66 -4.17 -2.47 -8.47
N THR A 67 -4.08 -1.72 -9.55
CA THR A 67 -4.81 -0.46 -9.75
C THR A 67 -5.44 -0.46 -11.13
N PRO A 68 -6.68 0.08 -11.31
CA PRO A 68 -7.34 0.09 -12.60
C PRO A 68 -6.53 0.81 -13.68
N SER A 69 -6.53 0.27 -14.89
CA SER A 69 -5.99 0.95 -16.07
C SER A 69 -6.91 2.09 -16.53
N PRO A 70 -6.47 3.00 -17.44
CA PRO A 70 -7.34 4.09 -17.94
C PRO A 70 -8.60 3.63 -18.69
N LYS A 71 -8.66 2.36 -19.08
CA LYS A 71 -9.76 1.74 -19.82
C LYS A 71 -10.29 0.50 -19.10
N ASP A 72 -10.11 0.45 -17.79
CA ASP A 72 -10.61 -0.67 -17.00
C ASP A 72 -12.13 -0.58 -16.89
N GLU A 73 -12.82 -1.59 -17.39
CA GLU A 73 -14.28 -1.73 -17.32
C GLU A 73 -14.71 -2.70 -16.22
N SER A 74 -13.76 -3.22 -15.44
CA SER A 74 -14.02 -4.15 -14.35
C SER A 74 -14.92 -3.53 -13.29
N ARG A 75 -15.83 -4.34 -12.77
CA ARG A 75 -16.76 -3.97 -11.71
C ARG A 75 -16.65 -4.93 -10.55
N PHE A 76 -16.94 -4.44 -9.35
CA PHE A 76 -17.01 -5.33 -8.19
C PHE A 76 -18.13 -6.36 -8.38
N GLY A 77 -17.82 -7.61 -8.08
CA GLY A 77 -18.73 -8.73 -7.95
C GLY A 77 -18.74 -9.27 -6.52
N GLU A 78 -18.89 -10.57 -6.37
CA GLU A 78 -18.71 -11.27 -5.09
C GLU A 78 -17.22 -11.46 -4.78
N ASN A 79 -16.52 -10.35 -4.49
CA ASN A 79 -15.07 -10.31 -4.32
C ASN A 79 -14.65 -10.01 -2.88
N MET A 80 -13.50 -10.50 -2.49
CA MET A 80 -12.71 -10.03 -1.36
C MET A 80 -11.89 -8.82 -1.83
N VAL A 81 -12.26 -7.61 -1.43
CA VAL A 81 -11.69 -6.36 -1.95
C VAL A 81 -10.73 -5.75 -0.94
N LYS A 82 -9.44 -5.65 -1.27
CA LYS A 82 -8.46 -4.85 -0.52
C LYS A 82 -8.40 -3.46 -1.14
N LEU A 83 -8.76 -2.45 -0.35
CA LEU A 83 -8.60 -1.04 -0.68
C LEU A 83 -7.42 -0.53 0.13
N ASP A 84 -6.33 -0.25 -0.57
CA ASP A 84 -5.04 0.13 0.00
C ASP A 84 -4.63 1.49 -0.59
N VAL A 85 -4.39 2.44 0.31
CA VAL A 85 -4.30 3.87 -0.01
C VAL A 85 -3.14 4.52 0.72
N GLY A 86 -2.29 5.20 -0.05
CA GLY A 86 -1.23 6.04 0.49
C GLY A 86 -1.50 7.53 0.29
N VAL A 87 -1.26 8.31 1.32
CA VAL A 87 -1.36 9.78 1.29
C VAL A 87 -0.05 10.40 1.72
N HIS A 88 0.37 11.48 1.08
CA HIS A 88 1.49 12.24 1.61
C HIS A 88 1.22 13.74 1.72
N VAL A 89 1.80 14.37 2.74
CA VAL A 89 1.89 15.81 2.93
C VAL A 89 3.37 16.19 2.95
N ASN A 90 3.79 17.04 2.03
CA ASN A 90 5.20 17.43 1.85
C ASN A 90 6.18 16.24 1.69
N GLY A 91 5.68 15.09 1.18
CA GLY A 91 6.42 13.85 1.01
C GLY A 91 6.39 12.90 2.20
N TYR A 92 5.87 13.30 3.35
CA TYR A 92 5.71 12.44 4.52
C TYR A 92 4.48 11.56 4.34
N VAL A 93 4.71 10.25 4.29
CA VAL A 93 3.73 9.24 3.84
C VAL A 93 2.96 8.64 5.02
N ALA A 94 1.65 8.55 4.88
CA ALA A 94 0.80 7.66 5.64
C ALA A 94 0.23 6.60 4.71
N ASP A 95 0.12 5.37 5.20
CA ASP A 95 -0.27 4.17 4.49
C ASP A 95 -1.29 3.38 5.30
N ALA A 96 -2.37 2.95 4.68
CA ALA A 96 -3.38 2.13 5.34
C ALA A 96 -4.24 1.36 4.34
N ALA A 97 -4.66 0.17 4.75
CA ALA A 97 -5.54 -0.67 3.95
C ALA A 97 -6.68 -1.24 4.79
N VAL A 98 -7.80 -1.44 4.09
CA VAL A 98 -8.97 -2.14 4.62
C VAL A 98 -9.44 -3.20 3.63
N THR A 99 -10.01 -4.28 4.15
CA THR A 99 -10.68 -5.28 3.33
C THR A 99 -12.19 -5.14 3.45
N VAL A 100 -12.86 -4.98 2.32
CA VAL A 100 -14.33 -5.03 2.18
C VAL A 100 -14.71 -6.40 1.64
N ASP A 101 -15.48 -7.16 2.39
CA ASP A 101 -15.93 -8.49 1.98
C ASP A 101 -17.27 -8.43 1.25
N LEU A 102 -17.23 -8.68 -0.05
CA LEU A 102 -18.43 -8.94 -0.88
C LEU A 102 -18.54 -10.44 -1.24
N SER A 103 -17.62 -11.28 -0.74
CA SER A 103 -17.49 -12.70 -1.08
C SER A 103 -18.11 -13.65 -0.05
N GLY A 104 -18.53 -13.13 1.11
CA GLY A 104 -19.13 -13.92 2.18
C GLY A 104 -18.12 -14.69 3.04
N HIS A 105 -16.89 -14.18 3.19
CA HIS A 105 -15.82 -14.76 4.01
C HIS A 105 -15.36 -13.80 5.14
N PRO A 106 -16.27 -13.39 6.06
CA PRO A 106 -15.96 -12.40 7.08
C PRO A 106 -14.83 -12.84 8.04
N ASP A 107 -14.71 -14.14 8.32
CA ASP A 107 -13.67 -14.66 9.22
C ASP A 107 -12.25 -14.43 8.67
N LEU A 108 -12.07 -14.41 7.34
CA LEU A 108 -10.79 -14.10 6.73
C LEU A 108 -10.44 -12.61 6.92
N VAL A 109 -11.42 -11.72 6.83
CA VAL A 109 -11.24 -10.29 7.12
C VAL A 109 -10.89 -10.08 8.59
N GLU A 110 -11.62 -10.74 9.50
CA GLU A 110 -11.35 -10.64 10.93
C GLU A 110 -9.94 -11.18 11.29
N ALA A 111 -9.43 -12.19 10.57
CA ALA A 111 -8.09 -12.70 10.79
C ALA A 111 -7.00 -11.63 10.55
N SER A 112 -7.10 -10.84 9.46
CA SER A 112 -6.14 -9.75 9.21
C SER A 112 -6.31 -8.59 10.19
N LYS A 113 -7.54 -8.23 10.55
CA LYS A 113 -7.81 -7.19 11.56
C LYS A 113 -7.28 -7.56 12.93
N ALA A 114 -7.57 -8.78 13.40
CA ALA A 114 -7.07 -9.29 14.69
C ALA A 114 -5.53 -9.34 14.73
N ALA A 115 -4.91 -9.64 13.58
CA ALA A 115 -3.46 -9.62 13.46
C ALA A 115 -2.87 -8.21 13.54
N LEU A 116 -3.54 -7.22 12.94
CA LEU A 116 -3.16 -5.81 13.08
C LEU A 116 -3.27 -5.35 14.53
N GLU A 117 -4.39 -5.61 15.20
CA GLU A 117 -4.56 -5.24 16.61
C GLU A 117 -3.50 -5.92 17.51
N ALA A 118 -3.22 -7.22 17.31
CA ALA A 118 -2.18 -7.93 18.06
C ALA A 118 -0.79 -7.34 17.84
N ALA A 119 -0.50 -6.83 16.64
CA ALA A 119 0.74 -6.11 16.34
C ALA A 119 0.78 -4.75 17.04
N LEU A 120 -0.34 -3.99 17.01
CA LEU A 120 -0.46 -2.67 17.64
C LEU A 120 -0.39 -2.71 19.17
N GLU A 121 -0.83 -3.79 19.79
CA GLU A 121 -0.68 -4.00 21.24
C GLU A 121 0.78 -4.23 21.67
N LEU A 122 1.59 -4.79 20.78
CA LEU A 122 2.98 -5.16 21.07
C LEU A 122 3.99 -4.09 20.66
N ILE A 123 3.72 -3.36 19.56
CA ILE A 123 4.68 -2.44 18.94
C ILE A 123 5.05 -1.28 19.87
N GLY A 124 6.33 -0.92 19.87
CA GLY A 124 6.83 0.20 20.67
C GLY A 124 8.33 0.36 20.56
N PRO A 125 8.90 1.39 21.21
CA PRO A 125 10.34 1.60 21.23
C PRO A 125 11.05 0.41 21.88
N GLY A 126 12.10 -0.09 21.24
CA GLY A 126 12.88 -1.24 21.70
C GLY A 126 12.33 -2.60 21.26
N VAL A 127 11.13 -2.70 20.71
CA VAL A 127 10.54 -3.94 20.20
C VAL A 127 11.22 -4.34 18.90
N ARG A 128 11.44 -5.64 18.69
CA ARG A 128 11.97 -6.18 17.43
C ARG A 128 10.85 -6.48 16.45
N THR A 129 11.04 -6.14 15.18
CA THR A 129 10.03 -6.39 14.12
C THR A 129 9.70 -7.88 13.98
N GLY A 130 10.64 -8.80 14.27
CA GLY A 130 10.38 -10.25 14.28
C GLY A 130 9.39 -10.70 15.38
N GLN A 131 9.32 -9.98 16.52
CA GLN A 131 8.34 -10.26 17.58
C GLN A 131 6.93 -9.82 17.15
N ILE A 132 6.85 -8.69 16.43
CA ILE A 132 5.59 -8.22 15.81
C ILE A 132 5.09 -9.26 14.81
N GLY A 133 6.00 -9.78 13.94
CA GLY A 133 5.66 -10.86 13.01
C GLY A 133 5.16 -12.13 13.70
N ALA A 134 5.68 -12.47 14.88
CA ALA A 134 5.20 -13.62 15.65
C ALA A 134 3.78 -13.40 16.19
N ALA A 135 3.45 -12.18 16.62
CA ALA A 135 2.09 -11.82 17.06
C ALA A 135 1.09 -11.89 15.88
N ILE A 136 1.47 -11.35 14.72
CA ILE A 136 0.69 -11.42 13.47
C ILE A 136 0.41 -12.87 13.08
N GLU A 137 1.46 -13.70 12.97
CA GLU A 137 1.34 -15.11 12.60
C GLU A 137 0.43 -15.88 13.56
N LYS A 138 0.61 -15.67 14.87
CA LYS A 138 -0.21 -16.30 15.91
C LYS A 138 -1.68 -15.92 15.77
N ALA A 139 -1.99 -14.65 15.52
CA ALA A 139 -3.36 -14.19 15.36
C ALA A 139 -4.01 -14.81 14.12
N ILE A 140 -3.38 -14.74 12.95
CA ILE A 140 -3.90 -15.29 11.69
C ILE A 140 -4.09 -16.80 11.80
N THR A 141 -3.12 -17.53 12.34
CA THR A 141 -3.22 -18.99 12.48
C THR A 141 -4.30 -19.41 13.49
N GLY A 142 -4.60 -18.56 14.50
CA GLY A 142 -5.71 -18.75 15.43
C GLY A 142 -7.09 -18.79 14.76
N TYR A 143 -7.25 -18.12 13.60
CA TYR A 143 -8.44 -18.21 12.75
C TYR A 143 -8.41 -19.36 11.76
N GLY A 144 -7.33 -20.18 11.74
CA GLY A 144 -7.18 -21.29 10.79
C GLY A 144 -6.65 -20.89 9.40
N TYR A 145 -6.23 -19.66 9.23
CA TYR A 145 -5.64 -19.13 7.99
C TYR A 145 -4.11 -19.10 8.04
N LYS A 146 -3.49 -18.70 6.95
CA LYS A 146 -2.04 -18.53 6.85
C LYS A 146 -1.67 -17.06 6.65
N PRO A 147 -0.61 -16.56 7.29
CA PRO A 147 -0.03 -15.28 6.90
C PRO A 147 0.63 -15.40 5.52
N VAL A 148 0.59 -14.33 4.73
CA VAL A 148 1.39 -14.25 3.50
C VAL A 148 2.84 -13.96 3.89
N SER A 149 3.65 -15.01 3.89
CA SER A 149 4.98 -15.03 4.53
C SER A 149 6.06 -14.24 3.79
N ASN A 150 5.86 -13.85 2.55
CA ASN A 150 6.78 -13.09 1.71
C ASN A 150 6.24 -11.69 1.35
N LEU A 151 5.27 -11.19 2.11
CA LEU A 151 4.93 -9.77 2.23
C LEU A 151 5.31 -9.28 3.64
N THR A 152 5.67 -8.03 3.74
CA THR A 152 6.09 -7.40 4.99
C THR A 152 5.59 -5.98 5.07
N GLY A 153 5.19 -5.51 6.22
CA GLY A 153 5.16 -4.10 6.52
C GLY A 153 6.56 -3.47 6.37
N HIS A 154 6.63 -2.17 6.35
CA HIS A 154 7.83 -1.41 6.00
C HIS A 154 7.92 -0.07 6.72
N GLY A 155 9.11 0.51 6.73
CA GLY A 155 9.31 1.89 7.13
C GLY A 155 8.73 2.86 6.11
N LEU A 156 8.41 4.07 6.59
CA LEU A 156 7.93 5.17 5.79
C LEU A 156 8.83 6.39 5.98
N GLN A 157 9.40 6.90 4.89
CA GLN A 157 10.25 8.09 4.93
C GLN A 157 9.76 9.14 3.93
N ARG A 158 10.38 10.32 3.99
CA ARG A 158 10.01 11.40 3.10
C ARG A 158 10.23 11.05 1.63
N TYR A 159 9.16 10.96 0.84
CA TYR A 159 9.12 10.49 -0.56
C TYR A 159 9.58 9.03 -0.75
N GLU A 160 9.52 8.22 0.29
CA GLU A 160 9.88 6.80 0.23
C GLU A 160 8.80 5.97 0.93
N ALA A 161 7.99 5.28 0.12
CA ALA A 161 6.86 4.50 0.60
C ALA A 161 7.29 3.14 1.17
N HIS A 162 8.41 2.58 0.73
CA HIS A 162 8.92 1.28 1.20
C HIS A 162 10.36 1.41 1.71
N ALA A 163 10.51 2.03 2.89
CA ALA A 163 11.79 2.19 3.56
C ALA A 163 12.06 1.03 4.56
N GLU A 164 13.29 0.95 5.06
CA GLU A 164 13.57 0.14 6.24
C GLU A 164 12.98 0.81 7.52
N PRO A 165 12.63 0.03 8.56
CA PRO A 165 12.78 -1.42 8.66
C PRO A 165 11.61 -2.20 8.08
N ALA A 166 11.86 -3.43 7.59
CA ALA A 166 10.81 -4.36 7.25
C ALA A 166 10.16 -4.96 8.51
N VAL A 167 8.83 -5.11 8.48
CA VAL A 167 8.03 -5.75 9.54
C VAL A 167 7.40 -7.02 8.99
N PRO A 168 7.91 -8.21 9.32
CA PRO A 168 7.46 -9.46 8.74
C PRO A 168 6.04 -9.84 9.21
N ASN A 169 5.32 -10.61 8.38
CA ASN A 169 4.02 -11.20 8.72
C ASN A 169 4.13 -12.57 9.40
N ARG A 170 5.32 -12.99 9.77
CA ARG A 170 5.60 -14.26 10.44
C ARG A 170 6.70 -14.11 11.50
N ALA A 171 6.77 -15.09 12.39
CA ALA A 171 7.84 -15.15 13.37
C ALA A 171 9.23 -15.16 12.73
N MET A 172 10.12 -14.32 13.25
CA MET A 172 11.54 -14.32 12.91
C MET A 172 12.38 -14.15 14.18
N GLU A 173 13.44 -14.94 14.31
CA GLU A 173 14.37 -14.82 15.47
C GLU A 173 15.08 -13.47 15.51
N LYS A 174 15.32 -12.89 14.34
CA LYS A 174 15.96 -11.59 14.15
C LYS A 174 14.96 -10.59 13.60
N GLY A 175 15.30 -9.33 13.67
CA GLY A 175 14.51 -8.21 13.15
C GLY A 175 15.14 -6.91 13.62
N ALA A 176 14.80 -5.81 12.96
CA ALA A 176 15.23 -4.49 13.38
C ALA A 176 14.61 -4.16 14.75
N ILE A 177 15.32 -3.36 15.53
CA ILE A 177 14.80 -2.80 16.79
C ILE A 177 14.19 -1.44 16.43
N LEU A 178 12.91 -1.28 16.71
CA LEU A 178 12.21 -0.01 16.50
C LEU A 178 12.70 1.05 17.49
N LYS A 179 12.86 2.26 16.99
CA LYS A 179 13.41 3.38 17.75
C LYS A 179 12.44 4.57 17.70
N PRO A 180 12.47 5.45 18.70
CA PRO A 180 11.77 6.72 18.62
C PRO A 180 12.11 7.48 17.33
N GLY A 181 11.09 7.92 16.63
CA GLY A 181 11.21 8.59 15.33
C GLY A 181 11.03 7.68 14.11
N ASP A 182 11.02 6.35 14.27
CA ASP A 182 10.62 5.45 13.20
C ASP A 182 9.13 5.61 12.89
N VAL A 183 8.78 5.58 11.62
CA VAL A 183 7.40 5.52 11.12
C VAL A 183 7.28 4.27 10.28
N VAL A 184 6.32 3.41 10.61
CA VAL A 184 6.17 2.10 9.97
C VAL A 184 4.72 1.82 9.59
N ALA A 185 4.53 1.19 8.45
CA ALA A 185 3.30 0.54 8.05
C ALA A 185 3.30 -0.89 8.60
N ILE A 186 2.23 -1.26 9.30
CA ILE A 186 1.98 -2.62 9.78
C ILE A 186 0.84 -3.18 8.95
N GLU A 187 1.13 -4.18 8.12
CA GLU A 187 0.19 -4.69 7.10
C GLU A 187 0.07 -6.22 7.10
N PRO A 188 -0.66 -6.81 8.04
CA PRO A 188 -0.97 -8.23 8.02
C PRO A 188 -1.80 -8.62 6.80
N PHE A 189 -1.35 -9.68 6.11
CA PHE A 189 -2.09 -10.35 5.05
C PHE A 189 -2.44 -11.76 5.49
N ALA A 190 -3.74 -12.09 5.51
CA ALA A 190 -4.23 -13.44 5.78
C ALA A 190 -4.78 -14.07 4.49
N THR A 191 -4.58 -15.39 4.32
CA THR A 191 -5.06 -16.12 3.14
C THR A 191 -5.51 -17.54 3.49
N ASN A 192 -6.48 -18.04 2.71
CA ASN A 192 -6.85 -19.47 2.70
C ASN A 192 -6.03 -20.28 1.69
N GLY A 193 -5.08 -19.65 0.99
CA GLY A 193 -4.24 -20.24 -0.04
C GLY A 193 -2.94 -20.86 0.48
N SER A 194 -1.84 -20.64 -0.29
CA SER A 194 -0.51 -21.20 0.03
C SER A 194 0.23 -20.46 1.15
N GLY A 195 -0.09 -19.17 1.37
CA GLY A 195 0.64 -18.27 2.25
C GLY A 195 1.88 -17.67 1.57
N ARG A 196 1.92 -17.67 0.23
CA ARG A 196 2.99 -17.08 -0.56
C ARG A 196 2.45 -16.46 -1.83
N ILE A 197 2.89 -15.26 -2.13
CA ILE A 197 2.56 -14.58 -3.37
C ILE A 197 3.68 -14.73 -4.42
N SER A 198 3.29 -14.54 -5.67
CA SER A 198 4.17 -14.45 -6.84
C SER A 198 3.81 -13.23 -7.68
N GLU A 199 4.76 -12.75 -8.47
CA GLU A 199 4.54 -11.63 -9.37
C GLU A 199 3.69 -12.04 -10.58
N ALA A 200 2.65 -11.26 -10.87
CA ALA A 200 1.89 -11.37 -12.10
C ALA A 200 2.63 -10.72 -13.28
N PRO A 201 2.30 -11.08 -14.52
CA PRO A 201 2.91 -10.45 -15.71
C PRO A 201 2.43 -9.01 -15.93
N THR A 202 1.38 -8.57 -15.23
CA THR A 202 0.72 -7.27 -15.41
C THR A 202 1.15 -6.25 -14.37
N SER A 203 1.25 -5.00 -14.80
CA SER A 203 1.51 -3.85 -13.90
C SER A 203 0.93 -2.58 -14.50
N GLU A 204 0.23 -1.81 -13.69
CA GLU A 204 -0.23 -0.46 -13.97
C GLU A 204 0.45 0.58 -13.06
N ILE A 205 1.32 0.12 -12.14
CA ILE A 205 2.07 0.94 -11.20
C ILE A 205 3.55 0.92 -11.55
N TYR A 206 4.17 2.08 -11.51
CA TYR A 206 5.57 2.29 -11.87
C TYR A 206 6.27 3.17 -10.84
N GLY A 207 7.59 3.05 -10.72
CA GLY A 207 8.43 3.91 -9.90
C GLY A 207 9.61 4.45 -10.68
N PHE A 208 10.03 5.67 -10.34
CA PHE A 208 11.25 6.25 -10.87
C PHE A 208 12.47 5.65 -10.16
N SER A 209 13.45 5.18 -10.93
CA SER A 209 14.69 4.60 -10.39
C SER A 209 15.83 5.62 -10.38
N VAL A 210 16.34 5.92 -11.56
CA VAL A 210 17.45 6.87 -11.74
C VAL A 210 17.36 7.52 -13.13
N PRO A 211 17.88 8.74 -13.31
CA PRO A 211 17.96 9.33 -14.62
C PRO A 211 18.81 8.47 -15.57
N ARG A 212 18.31 8.21 -16.77
CA ARG A 212 19.02 7.45 -17.81
C ARG A 212 18.97 8.19 -19.14
N PRO A 213 20.03 8.14 -19.94
CA PRO A 213 20.01 8.74 -21.26
C PRO A 213 19.04 8.00 -22.18
N VAL A 214 18.09 8.73 -22.76
CA VAL A 214 17.12 8.23 -23.74
C VAL A 214 17.10 9.13 -24.97
N ARG A 215 17.01 8.54 -26.16
CA ARG A 215 17.09 9.30 -27.44
C ARG A 215 15.78 10.01 -27.76
N LEU A 216 14.65 9.39 -27.46
CA LEU A 216 13.33 9.91 -27.81
C LEU A 216 13.01 11.20 -27.03
N PRO A 217 12.71 12.33 -27.70
CA PRO A 217 12.38 13.58 -27.02
C PRO A 217 11.24 13.45 -26.01
N ARG A 218 10.14 12.76 -26.39
CA ARG A 218 9.00 12.52 -25.48
C ARG A 218 9.40 11.71 -24.25
N ALA A 219 10.30 10.71 -24.38
CA ALA A 219 10.78 9.95 -23.23
C ALA A 219 11.62 10.82 -22.28
N ARG A 220 12.44 11.76 -22.81
CA ARG A 220 13.16 12.71 -21.96
C ARG A 220 12.23 13.64 -21.20
N SER A 221 11.23 14.21 -21.89
CA SER A 221 10.25 15.08 -21.22
C SER A 221 9.40 14.32 -20.20
N LEU A 222 8.98 13.08 -20.51
CA LEU A 222 8.24 12.23 -19.58
C LEU A 222 9.07 11.86 -18.33
N MET A 223 10.36 11.53 -18.53
CA MET A 223 11.26 11.24 -17.41
C MET A 223 11.39 12.43 -16.46
N LYS A 224 11.52 13.63 -17.01
CA LYS A 224 11.57 14.88 -16.21
C LYS A 224 10.25 15.11 -15.46
N GLU A 225 9.10 14.96 -16.13
CA GLU A 225 7.77 15.06 -15.55
C GLU A 225 7.59 14.09 -14.38
N ILE A 226 7.96 12.81 -14.58
CA ILE A 226 7.89 11.78 -13.54
C ILE A 226 8.77 12.16 -12.34
N GLN A 227 10.02 12.55 -12.59
CA GLN A 227 10.96 12.91 -11.54
C GLN A 227 10.52 14.15 -10.74
N GLU A 228 9.97 15.16 -11.40
CA GLU A 228 9.50 16.39 -10.75
C GLU A 228 8.22 16.16 -9.95
N ARG A 229 7.28 15.38 -10.49
CA ARG A 229 5.94 15.21 -9.93
C ARG A 229 5.88 14.14 -8.85
N TYR A 230 6.46 12.96 -9.12
CA TYR A 230 6.33 11.80 -8.24
C TYR A 230 7.59 11.54 -7.40
N LYS A 231 8.72 12.15 -7.74
CA LYS A 231 10.00 11.91 -7.06
C LYS A 231 10.37 10.42 -7.11
N THR A 232 10.42 9.76 -5.95
CA THR A 232 10.66 8.32 -5.78
C THR A 232 9.39 7.54 -5.45
N LEU A 233 8.24 8.22 -5.33
CA LEU A 233 6.96 7.58 -5.05
C LEU A 233 6.40 6.85 -6.27
N PRO A 234 5.67 5.73 -6.07
CA PRO A 234 4.98 5.03 -7.15
C PRO A 234 3.90 5.89 -7.83
N PHE A 235 3.69 5.67 -9.11
CA PHE A 235 2.68 6.37 -9.90
C PHE A 235 1.93 5.43 -10.85
N ALA A 236 0.68 5.75 -11.13
CA ALA A 236 -0.14 4.99 -12.07
C ALA A 236 0.13 5.38 -13.52
N ARG A 237 0.07 4.39 -14.42
CA ARG A 237 0.09 4.64 -15.87
C ARG A 237 -1.03 5.61 -16.28
N ARG A 238 -2.21 5.51 -15.68
CA ARG A 238 -3.35 6.40 -15.99
C ARG A 238 -3.13 7.87 -15.60
N TRP A 239 -2.17 8.18 -14.73
CA TRP A 239 -1.82 9.56 -14.38
C TRP A 239 -0.94 10.26 -15.42
N LEU A 240 -0.36 9.48 -16.32
CA LEU A 240 0.48 9.99 -17.40
C LEU A 240 -0.37 10.31 -18.62
N THR A 241 -0.32 11.56 -19.07
CA THR A 241 -1.12 12.06 -20.20
C THR A 241 -0.27 12.44 -21.40
N GLY A 242 -0.92 12.68 -22.54
CA GLY A 242 -0.30 13.16 -23.76
C GLY A 242 -0.03 12.06 -24.80
N GLU A 243 0.28 12.51 -25.99
CA GLU A 243 0.54 11.62 -27.14
C GLU A 243 1.81 10.78 -26.94
N ARG A 244 1.76 9.53 -27.41
CA ARG A 244 2.89 8.59 -27.38
C ARG A 244 3.46 8.31 -25.99
N THR A 245 2.69 8.58 -24.93
CA THR A 245 3.11 8.35 -23.53
C THR A 245 3.46 6.88 -23.30
N GLU A 246 2.63 5.95 -23.78
CA GLU A 246 2.89 4.51 -23.67
C GLU A 246 4.24 4.11 -24.29
N PHE A 247 4.51 4.59 -25.50
CA PHE A 247 5.79 4.29 -26.17
C PHE A 247 6.98 4.92 -25.42
N ALA A 248 6.81 6.14 -24.90
CA ALA A 248 7.82 6.81 -24.09
C ALA A 248 8.11 6.06 -22.79
N LEU A 249 7.07 5.60 -22.07
CA LEU A 249 7.20 4.81 -20.86
C LEU A 249 7.95 3.49 -21.11
N GLN A 250 7.64 2.81 -22.22
CA GLN A 250 8.37 1.60 -22.60
C GLN A 250 9.87 1.86 -22.88
N GLN A 251 10.22 3.04 -23.41
CA GLN A 251 11.64 3.41 -23.58
C GLN A 251 12.31 3.67 -22.23
N LEU A 252 11.62 4.28 -21.28
CA LEU A 252 12.14 4.49 -19.92
C LEU A 252 12.34 3.18 -19.17
N LEU A 253 11.42 2.23 -19.30
CA LEU A 253 11.56 0.87 -18.75
C LEU A 253 12.77 0.15 -19.33
N LYS A 254 12.92 0.15 -20.67
CA LYS A 254 14.07 -0.47 -21.34
C LYS A 254 15.41 0.16 -20.94
N ALA A 255 15.41 1.45 -20.64
CA ALA A 255 16.60 2.16 -20.19
C ALA A 255 16.90 1.95 -18.69
N GLY A 256 15.97 1.35 -17.92
CA GLY A 256 16.10 1.22 -16.47
C GLY A 256 15.95 2.54 -15.73
N ALA A 257 15.29 3.54 -16.34
CA ALA A 257 14.96 4.81 -15.68
C ALA A 257 13.70 4.68 -14.79
N VAL A 258 12.84 3.76 -15.12
CA VAL A 258 11.59 3.41 -14.40
C VAL A 258 11.57 1.90 -14.22
N HIS A 259 10.96 1.45 -13.13
CA HIS A 259 10.64 0.05 -12.87
C HIS A 259 9.14 -0.16 -12.72
N ARG A 260 8.70 -1.41 -12.69
CA ARG A 260 7.32 -1.81 -12.49
C ARG A 260 7.11 -2.30 -11.07
N TYR A 261 5.89 -2.12 -10.57
CA TYR A 261 5.34 -2.83 -9.42
C TYR A 261 4.32 -3.85 -9.96
N PRO A 262 4.71 -5.12 -10.17
CA PRO A 262 3.77 -6.13 -10.66
C PRO A 262 2.68 -6.40 -9.63
N VAL A 263 1.50 -6.80 -10.10
CA VAL A 263 0.45 -7.31 -9.22
C VAL A 263 0.95 -8.56 -8.52
N LEU A 264 0.65 -8.68 -7.25
CA LEU A 264 1.11 -9.78 -6.40
C LEU A 264 -0.02 -10.79 -6.20
N TRP A 265 0.16 -12.01 -6.71
CA TRP A 265 -0.86 -13.05 -6.71
C TRP A 265 -0.55 -14.20 -5.76
N GLU A 266 -1.56 -14.58 -4.99
CA GLU A 266 -1.67 -15.91 -4.39
C GLU A 266 -2.02 -16.96 -5.45
N VAL A 267 -2.05 -18.25 -5.08
CA VAL A 267 -2.49 -19.34 -5.97
C VAL A 267 -3.92 -19.13 -6.45
N GLU A 268 -4.25 -19.75 -7.57
CA GLU A 268 -5.60 -19.65 -8.15
C GLU A 268 -6.66 -20.18 -7.19
N GLY A 269 -7.80 -19.46 -7.12
CA GLY A 269 -8.92 -19.78 -6.22
C GLY A 269 -8.72 -19.37 -4.76
N ALA A 270 -7.55 -18.85 -4.38
CA ALA A 270 -7.34 -18.33 -3.05
C ALA A 270 -7.97 -16.94 -2.86
N LEU A 271 -8.28 -16.62 -1.61
CA LEU A 271 -8.66 -15.29 -1.15
C LEU A 271 -7.57 -14.74 -0.23
N VAL A 272 -7.35 -13.44 -0.31
CA VAL A 272 -6.42 -12.71 0.55
C VAL A 272 -7.16 -11.53 1.18
N SER A 273 -7.03 -11.37 2.49
CA SER A 273 -7.43 -10.15 3.22
C SER A 273 -6.19 -9.39 3.70
N GLN A 274 -6.34 -8.08 3.88
CA GLN A 274 -5.33 -7.17 4.39
C GLN A 274 -5.99 -6.22 5.39
N ALA A 275 -5.28 -5.91 6.45
CA ALA A 275 -5.56 -4.76 7.30
C ALA A 275 -4.24 -4.02 7.51
N GLU A 276 -4.27 -2.68 7.53
CA GLU A 276 -3.03 -1.92 7.62
C GLU A 276 -3.22 -0.60 8.34
N ALA A 277 -2.18 -0.21 9.08
CA ALA A 277 -2.11 1.10 9.72
C ALA A 277 -0.67 1.62 9.77
N THR A 278 -0.54 2.95 9.70
CA THR A 278 0.73 3.64 9.95
C THR A 278 0.88 3.99 11.42
N VAL A 279 2.05 3.65 11.95
CA VAL A 279 2.43 3.85 13.35
C VAL A 279 3.68 4.71 13.44
N VAL A 280 3.64 5.74 14.26
CA VAL A 280 4.81 6.53 14.67
C VAL A 280 5.31 6.01 16.01
N ILE A 281 6.59 5.67 16.10
CA ILE A 281 7.24 5.28 17.34
C ILE A 281 7.66 6.55 18.08
N LEU A 282 7.12 6.77 19.27
CA LEU A 282 7.43 7.91 20.14
C LEU A 282 8.53 7.57 21.14
N GLU A 283 9.00 8.55 21.92
CA GLU A 283 9.93 8.31 23.04
C GLU A 283 9.31 7.36 24.06
N GLU A 284 8.02 7.55 24.34
CA GLU A 284 7.21 6.66 25.17
C GLU A 284 5.94 6.25 24.41
N GLY A 285 5.82 4.94 24.07
CA GLY A 285 4.66 4.39 23.39
C GLY A 285 4.63 4.64 21.88
N ILE A 286 3.45 4.68 21.31
CA ILE A 286 3.20 4.81 19.88
C ILE A 286 2.05 5.76 19.58
N GLU A 287 1.97 6.21 18.33
CA GLU A 287 0.79 6.89 17.81
C GLU A 287 0.37 6.24 16.47
N VAL A 288 -0.87 5.74 16.41
CA VAL A 288 -1.46 5.20 15.18
C VAL A 288 -2.13 6.37 14.45
N ILE A 289 -1.47 6.91 13.43
CA ILE A 289 -1.90 8.15 12.75
C ILE A 289 -3.02 7.94 11.74
N THR A 290 -3.33 6.70 11.37
CA THR A 290 -4.36 6.32 10.39
C THR A 290 -5.60 5.71 11.04
N ARG A 291 -5.70 5.71 12.37
CA ARG A 291 -6.88 5.21 13.09
C ARG A 291 -8.03 6.21 12.94
N GLN A 292 -9.20 5.70 12.60
CA GLN A 292 -10.45 6.48 12.67
C GLN A 292 -10.85 6.63 14.15
N GLU A 293 -11.11 7.87 14.58
CA GLU A 293 -11.77 8.14 15.87
C GLU A 293 -13.25 7.78 15.83
#